data_a97aad175a6819890e199d77472e8c4c
#
_entry.id   a97aad175a6819890e199d77472e8c4c
#
_cell.length_a   1.000
_cell.length_b   1.000
_cell.length_c   1.000
_cell.angle_alpha   90.00
_cell.angle_beta   90.00
_cell.angle_gamma   90.00
#
_symmetry.space_group_name_H-M   'P 1'
#
loop_
_entity.id
_entity.type
_entity.pdbx_description
1 polymer ?
#
loop_
_entity_poly.entity_id
_entity_poly.type
_entity_poly.pdbx_seq_one_letter_code
_entity_poly.pdbx_strand_id
1 'polypeptide(L)'
;VSVLEKNSIPQPLEVTEIISLNETYDYQAKYSKGFSKHFIPARITKQNYKKCLNLALKIHKIFKCTTLSRIDFIFNKKQNKIYFLEINSQPGMTSLSLLPEQANYKKIKFENIILQLINNAR
;
A
#
# COMPACT_ATOMS: atom_id res chain seq x y z
N VAL A 1 -2.33 1.06 -0.93
CA VAL A 1 -1.57 0.58 -2.10
C VAL A 1 -0.10 0.86 -1.89
N SER A 2 0.73 -0.16 -2.02
CA SER A 2 2.19 0.03 -2.02
C SER A 2 2.70 0.10 -3.46
N VAL A 3 3.76 0.90 -3.66
CA VAL A 3 4.51 1.00 -4.91
C VAL A 3 5.93 0.55 -4.63
N LEU A 4 6.47 -0.30 -5.49
CA LEU A 4 7.84 -0.79 -5.42
C LEU A 4 8.50 -0.55 -6.77
N GLU A 5 9.69 0.02 -6.79
CA GLU A 5 10.47 0.15 -8.02
C GLU A 5 11.14 -1.17 -8.37
N LYS A 6 11.11 -1.52 -9.64
CA LYS A 6 11.89 -2.61 -10.21
C LYS A 6 12.72 -2.04 -11.35
N ASN A 7 14.05 -2.14 -11.23
CA ASN A 7 14.97 -1.53 -12.20
C ASN A 7 14.66 -0.03 -12.43
N SER A 8 14.47 0.72 -11.34
CA SER A 8 14.12 2.15 -11.36
C SER A 8 12.75 2.47 -12.03
N ILE A 9 11.92 1.46 -12.27
CA ILE A 9 10.57 1.64 -12.80
C ILE A 9 9.58 1.37 -11.68
N PRO A 10 8.82 2.38 -11.19
CA PRO A 10 7.85 2.19 -10.13
C PRO A 10 6.64 1.38 -10.62
N GLN A 11 6.26 0.40 -9.84
CA GLN A 11 5.13 -0.49 -10.10
C GLN A 11 4.23 -0.57 -8.86
N PRO A 12 2.92 -0.33 -8.97
CA PRO A 12 2.01 -0.56 -7.87
C PRO A 12 1.87 -2.07 -7.62
N LEU A 13 1.88 -2.47 -6.35
CA LEU A 13 1.79 -3.88 -5.97
C LEU A 13 0.34 -4.36 -6.02
N GLU A 14 -0.44 -3.96 -5.02
CA GLU A 14 -1.80 -4.46 -4.88
C GLU A 14 -2.67 -3.46 -4.10
N VAL A 15 -3.99 -3.58 -4.20
CA VAL A 15 -4.93 -2.82 -3.38
C VAL A 15 -5.40 -3.69 -2.22
N THR A 16 -5.07 -3.29 -0.99
CA THR A 16 -5.60 -3.90 0.22
C THR A 16 -6.76 -3.10 0.75
N GLU A 17 -7.90 -3.74 0.96
CA GLU A 17 -9.00 -3.17 1.72
C GLU A 17 -8.77 -3.43 3.20
N ILE A 18 -8.84 -2.36 4.01
CA ILE A 18 -8.71 -2.44 5.45
C ILE A 18 -10.05 -2.08 6.06
N ILE A 19 -10.58 -2.96 6.90
CA ILE A 19 -11.76 -2.70 7.71
C ILE A 19 -11.32 -2.61 9.16
N SER A 20 -11.45 -1.42 9.75
CA SER A 20 -11.28 -1.23 11.19
C SER A 20 -12.48 -1.84 11.93
N LEU A 21 -12.22 -2.55 13.00
CA LEU A 21 -13.25 -3.04 13.91
C LEU A 21 -13.67 -1.98 14.94
N ASN A 22 -12.90 -0.89 15.04
CA ASN A 22 -13.18 0.28 15.86
C ASN A 22 -13.68 1.44 14.99
N GLU A 23 -14.43 2.38 15.58
CA GLU A 23 -14.93 3.57 14.86
C GLU A 23 -13.82 4.45 14.29
N THR A 24 -12.63 4.42 14.87
CA THR A 24 -11.44 5.13 14.42
C THR A 24 -10.32 4.15 14.06
N TYR A 25 -9.73 4.32 12.88
CA TYR A 25 -8.52 3.60 12.46
C TYR A 25 -7.30 4.31 13.05
N ASP A 26 -7.09 4.11 14.35
CA ASP A 26 -6.00 4.71 15.11
C ASP A 26 -4.68 3.90 15.03
N TYR A 27 -3.67 4.36 15.77
CA TYR A 27 -2.36 3.72 15.83
C TYR A 27 -2.44 2.26 16.30
N GLN A 28 -3.33 1.94 17.24
CA GLN A 28 -3.47 0.58 17.76
C GLN A 28 -4.06 -0.37 16.69
N ALA A 29 -5.02 0.10 15.90
CA ALA A 29 -5.59 -0.67 14.80
C ALA A 29 -4.59 -0.97 13.68
N LYS A 30 -3.58 -0.11 13.49
CA LYS A 30 -2.52 -0.29 12.49
C LYS A 30 -1.52 -1.40 12.83
N TYR A 31 -1.23 -1.63 14.12
CA TYR A 31 -0.09 -2.46 14.55
C TYR A 31 -0.45 -3.62 15.47
N SER A 32 -1.71 -3.80 15.84
CA SER A 32 -2.15 -4.87 16.72
C SER A 32 -3.04 -5.89 15.99
N LYS A 33 -2.76 -7.18 16.19
CA LYS A 33 -3.61 -8.26 15.66
C LYS A 33 -5.03 -8.15 16.24
N GLY A 34 -6.05 -8.25 15.37
CA GLY A 34 -7.45 -8.34 15.78
C GLY A 34 -8.23 -7.02 15.72
N PHE A 35 -7.58 -5.87 15.49
CA PHE A 35 -8.26 -4.57 15.39
C PHE A 35 -8.62 -4.16 13.95
N SER A 36 -8.06 -4.84 12.96
CA SER A 36 -8.39 -4.63 11.55
C SER A 36 -8.41 -5.94 10.77
N LYS A 37 -9.24 -6.00 9.73
CA LYS A 37 -9.27 -7.09 8.76
C LYS A 37 -8.76 -6.58 7.42
N HIS A 38 -7.86 -7.34 6.80
CA HIS A 38 -7.30 -7.07 5.48
C HIS A 38 -7.90 -8.00 4.44
N PHE A 39 -8.25 -7.45 3.28
CA PHE A 39 -8.69 -8.20 2.12
C PHE A 39 -7.81 -7.84 0.92
N ILE A 40 -7.13 -8.83 0.38
CA ILE A 40 -6.29 -8.71 -0.82
C ILE A 40 -6.76 -9.74 -1.84
N PRO A 41 -7.18 -9.31 -3.02
CA PRO A 41 -7.42 -7.95 -3.47
C PRO A 41 -8.60 -7.29 -2.76
N ALA A 42 -8.63 -5.95 -2.74
CA ALA A 42 -9.74 -5.18 -2.19
C ALA A 42 -11.06 -5.48 -2.89
N ARG A 43 -12.15 -5.56 -2.14
CA ARG A 43 -13.51 -5.88 -2.63
C ARG A 43 -14.22 -4.65 -3.17
N ILE A 44 -13.66 -4.09 -4.22
CA ILE A 44 -14.18 -2.92 -4.97
C ILE A 44 -14.33 -3.28 -6.44
N THR A 45 -15.00 -2.42 -7.23
CA THR A 45 -15.16 -2.65 -8.66
C THR A 45 -13.80 -2.66 -9.37
N LYS A 46 -13.68 -3.41 -10.47
CA LYS A 46 -12.46 -3.44 -11.29
C LYS A 46 -12.01 -2.05 -11.73
N GLN A 47 -12.97 -1.15 -12.00
CA GLN A 47 -12.69 0.22 -12.40
C GLN A 47 -12.02 1.00 -11.25
N ASN A 48 -12.59 0.95 -10.04
CA ASN A 48 -12.01 1.60 -8.86
C ASN A 48 -10.67 1.00 -8.47
N TYR A 49 -10.53 -0.31 -8.61
CA TYR A 49 -9.29 -1.02 -8.37
C TYR A 49 -8.15 -0.49 -9.26
N LYS A 50 -8.37 -0.44 -10.58
CA LYS A 50 -7.40 0.13 -11.53
C LYS A 50 -7.12 1.61 -11.22
N LYS A 51 -8.16 2.37 -10.83
CA LYS A 51 -8.02 3.77 -10.46
C LYS A 51 -7.12 3.94 -9.24
N CYS A 52 -7.26 3.11 -8.20
CA CYS A 52 -6.37 3.13 -7.03
C CYS A 52 -4.91 2.87 -7.42
N LEU A 53 -4.64 1.84 -8.23
CA LEU A 53 -3.28 1.53 -8.69
C LEU A 53 -2.66 2.70 -9.48
N ASN A 54 -3.41 3.28 -10.41
CA ASN A 54 -2.94 4.39 -11.23
C ASN A 54 -2.69 5.65 -10.39
N LEU A 55 -3.59 5.96 -9.45
CA LEU A 55 -3.41 7.08 -8.53
C LEU A 55 -2.19 6.89 -7.64
N ALA A 56 -1.99 5.69 -7.09
CA ALA A 56 -0.82 5.41 -6.26
C ALA A 56 0.48 5.61 -7.03
N LEU A 57 0.55 5.11 -8.27
CA LEU A 57 1.71 5.30 -9.14
C LEU A 57 1.95 6.79 -9.45
N LYS A 58 0.89 7.53 -9.75
CA LYS A 58 0.96 8.97 -10.02
C LYS A 58 1.47 9.75 -8.80
N ILE A 59 0.93 9.45 -7.61
CA ILE A 59 1.31 10.10 -6.36
C ILE A 59 2.77 9.79 -6.02
N HIS A 60 3.21 8.53 -6.12
CA HIS A 60 4.60 8.13 -5.93
C HIS A 60 5.56 8.99 -6.78
N LYS A 61 5.24 9.17 -8.06
CA LYS A 61 6.05 9.99 -8.99
C LYS A 61 6.02 11.49 -8.66
N ILE A 62 4.85 12.04 -8.31
CA ILE A 62 4.70 13.46 -7.95
C ILE A 62 5.55 13.79 -6.72
N PHE A 63 5.53 12.92 -5.72
CA PHE A 63 6.32 13.09 -4.49
C PHE A 63 7.79 12.68 -4.66
N LYS A 64 8.19 12.27 -5.87
CA LYS A 64 9.57 11.85 -6.19
C LYS A 64 10.08 10.78 -5.22
N CYS A 65 9.20 9.89 -4.79
CA CYS A 65 9.61 8.75 -3.98
C CYS A 65 10.52 7.85 -4.81
N THR A 66 11.51 7.27 -4.15
CA THR A 66 12.43 6.29 -4.73
C THR A 66 12.29 4.96 -4.00
N THR A 67 12.57 3.87 -4.68
CA THR A 67 12.56 2.49 -4.20
C THR A 67 11.17 2.00 -3.83
N LEU A 68 10.52 2.63 -2.84
CA LEU A 68 9.18 2.20 -2.40
C LEU A 68 8.40 3.34 -1.75
N SER A 69 7.08 3.19 -1.71
CA SER A 69 6.17 4.00 -0.89
C SER A 69 4.87 3.24 -0.64
N ARG A 70 4.09 3.69 0.35
CA ARG A 70 2.72 3.27 0.57
C ARG A 70 1.79 4.46 0.50
N ILE A 71 0.76 4.34 -0.29
CA ILE A 71 -0.26 5.37 -0.47
C ILE A 71 -1.56 4.87 0.13
N ASP A 72 -2.10 5.65 1.05
CA ASP A 72 -3.32 5.33 1.78
C ASP A 72 -4.48 6.16 1.21
N PHE A 73 -5.61 5.48 0.96
CA PHE A 73 -6.82 6.06 0.42
C PHE A 73 -8.02 5.78 1.32
N ILE A 74 -9.00 6.66 1.27
CA ILE A 74 -10.35 6.40 1.76
C ILE A 74 -11.27 6.21 0.58
N PHE A 75 -11.98 5.08 0.54
CA PHE A 75 -13.00 4.81 -0.46
C PHE A 75 -14.39 5.03 0.13
N ASN A 76 -15.07 6.08 -0.32
CA ASN A 76 -16.45 6.33 0.03
C ASN A 76 -17.38 5.55 -0.90
N LYS A 77 -17.94 4.44 -0.41
CA LYS A 77 -18.83 3.56 -1.19
C LYS A 77 -20.10 4.27 -1.67
N LYS A 78 -20.70 5.15 -0.83
CA LYS A 78 -21.96 5.85 -1.16
C LYS A 78 -21.75 6.83 -2.32
N GLN A 79 -20.62 7.52 -2.34
CA GLN A 79 -20.31 8.50 -3.38
C GLN A 79 -19.51 7.91 -4.54
N ASN A 80 -19.07 6.64 -4.42
CA ASN A 80 -18.16 5.99 -5.36
C ASN A 80 -16.89 6.83 -5.63
N LYS A 81 -16.33 7.43 -4.57
CA LYS A 81 -15.16 8.32 -4.63
C LYS A 81 -13.99 7.79 -3.83
N ILE A 82 -12.80 8.00 -4.39
CA ILE A 82 -11.51 7.68 -3.78
C ILE A 82 -10.87 8.99 -3.37
N TYR A 83 -10.50 9.10 -2.11
CA TYR A 83 -9.81 10.24 -1.53
C TYR A 83 -8.40 9.82 -1.16
N PHE A 84 -7.40 10.59 -1.59
CA PHE A 84 -6.03 10.45 -1.11
C PHE A 84 -5.95 10.92 0.34
N LEU A 85 -5.37 10.11 1.20
CA LEU A 85 -5.19 10.40 2.61
C LEU A 85 -3.75 10.81 2.91
N GLU A 86 -2.82 9.90 2.70
CA GLU A 86 -1.39 10.11 2.99
C GLU A 86 -0.49 9.27 2.09
N ILE A 87 0.77 9.68 2.01
CA ILE A 87 1.87 8.90 1.45
C ILE A 87 2.92 8.66 2.52
N ASN A 88 3.41 7.44 2.60
CA ASN A 88 4.48 7.04 3.50
C ASN A 88 5.66 6.51 2.68
N SER A 89 6.79 7.22 2.72
CA SER A 89 8.02 6.84 2.00
C SER A 89 8.87 5.82 2.77
N GLN A 90 8.55 5.57 4.04
CA GLN A 90 9.19 4.54 4.87
C GLN A 90 8.11 3.71 5.57
N PRO A 91 7.31 2.94 4.82
CA PRO A 91 6.24 2.14 5.41
C PRO A 91 6.82 1.03 6.29
N GLY A 92 6.00 0.57 7.24
CA GLY A 92 6.37 -0.54 8.11
C GLY A 92 6.77 -1.80 7.33
N MET A 93 7.77 -2.51 7.86
CA MET A 93 8.37 -3.69 7.24
C MET A 93 8.24 -4.95 8.13
N THR A 94 7.29 -4.96 9.05
CA THR A 94 6.98 -6.12 9.88
C THR A 94 6.09 -7.12 9.12
N SER A 95 5.95 -8.33 9.65
CA SER A 95 5.05 -9.35 9.08
C SER A 95 3.58 -8.95 9.05
N LEU A 96 3.18 -7.93 9.80
CA LEU A 96 1.82 -7.37 9.85
C LEU A 96 1.67 -6.12 8.98
N SER A 97 2.73 -5.67 8.34
CA SER A 97 2.75 -4.44 7.56
C SER A 97 2.22 -4.68 6.14
N LEU A 98 1.52 -3.70 5.61
CA LEU A 98 0.81 -3.78 4.33
C LEU A 98 1.74 -4.01 3.13
N LEU A 99 2.94 -3.40 3.11
CA LEU A 99 3.85 -3.56 1.99
C LEU A 99 4.39 -5.01 1.89
N PRO A 100 4.93 -5.63 2.98
CA PRO A 100 5.30 -7.03 2.96
C PRO A 100 4.14 -7.97 2.62
N GLU A 101 2.94 -7.67 3.11
CA GLU A 101 1.73 -8.45 2.84
C GLU A 101 1.38 -8.43 1.33
N GLN A 102 1.37 -7.24 0.71
CA GLN A 102 1.11 -7.07 -0.72
C GLN A 102 2.22 -7.70 -1.59
N ALA A 103 3.48 -7.56 -1.17
CA ALA A 103 4.61 -8.19 -1.86
C ALA A 103 4.52 -9.72 -1.84
N ASN A 104 4.18 -10.29 -0.69
CA ASN A 104 3.96 -11.72 -0.55
C ASN A 104 2.81 -12.22 -1.45
N TYR A 105 1.71 -11.48 -1.52
CA TYR A 105 0.61 -11.77 -2.44
C TYR A 105 1.09 -11.81 -3.91
N LYS A 106 1.99 -10.89 -4.29
CA LYS A 106 2.63 -10.85 -5.62
C LYS A 106 3.78 -11.85 -5.78
N LYS A 107 4.04 -12.71 -4.79
CA LYS A 107 5.16 -13.68 -4.78
C LYS A 107 6.53 -13.00 -4.86
N ILE A 108 6.65 -11.78 -4.36
CA ILE A 108 7.90 -11.07 -4.22
C ILE A 108 8.47 -11.41 -2.84
N LYS A 109 9.67 -12.00 -2.81
CA LYS A 109 10.35 -12.34 -1.57
C LYS A 109 10.75 -11.09 -0.81
N PHE A 110 10.59 -11.11 0.50
CA PHE A 110 10.92 -9.99 1.38
C PHE A 110 12.40 -9.61 1.29
N GLU A 111 13.28 -10.60 1.19
CA GLU A 111 14.72 -10.39 1.04
C GLU A 111 15.05 -9.54 -0.20
N ASN A 112 14.32 -9.72 -1.30
CA ASN A 112 14.51 -8.94 -2.51
C ASN A 112 14.17 -7.46 -2.31
N ILE A 113 13.17 -7.16 -1.47
CA ILE A 113 12.81 -5.78 -1.12
C ILE A 113 13.93 -5.15 -0.30
N ILE A 114 14.45 -5.87 0.69
CA ILE A 114 15.55 -5.41 1.53
C ILE A 114 16.83 -5.16 0.72
N LEU A 115 17.19 -6.11 -0.16
CA LEU A 115 18.34 -5.93 -1.04
C LEU A 115 18.20 -4.70 -1.95
N GLN A 116 17.00 -4.46 -2.46
CA GLN A 116 16.72 -3.29 -3.30
C GLN A 116 16.83 -1.99 -2.49
N LEU A 117 16.36 -1.96 -1.24
CA LEU A 117 16.53 -0.81 -0.34
C LEU A 117 18.01 -0.52 -0.09
N ILE A 118 18.81 -1.56 0.21
CA ILE A 118 20.25 -1.43 0.45
C ILE A 118 20.96 -0.91 -0.79
N ASN A 119 20.68 -1.47 -1.96
CA ASN A 119 21.32 -1.08 -3.22
C ASN A 119 20.96 0.35 -3.66
N ASN A 120 19.79 0.85 -3.26
CA ASN A 120 19.32 2.20 -3.59
C ASN A 120 19.63 3.22 -2.47
N ALA A 121 20.15 2.78 -1.32
CA ALA A 121 20.59 3.65 -0.25
C ALA A 121 21.82 4.45 -0.73
N ARG A 122 21.69 5.77 -0.78
CA ARG A 122 22.73 6.71 -1.19
C ARG A 122 23.10 7.63 -0.05
#